data_e7c137b9c6c536b58b9fd5933c549ce6
#
_entry.id   e7c137b9c6c536b58b9fd5933c549ce6
#
_cell.length_a   1.000
_cell.length_b   1.000
_cell.length_c   1.000
_cell.angle_alpha   90.00
_cell.angle_beta   90.00
_cell.angle_gamma   90.00
#
_symmetry.space_group_name_H-M   'P 1'
#
loop_
_entity.id
_entity.type
_entity.pdbx_description
1 polymer ?
#
loop_
_entity_poly.entity_id
_entity_poly.type
_entity_poly.pdbx_seq_one_letter_code
_entity_poly.pdbx_strand_id
1 'polypeptide(L)'
;MLRRWPGERRVVVGLSGGVDSSLTAALLVQAGWDVEGLTLWLMSGKGACCAEGLVDAAAICEHLGVPHHVVDFREHFQRQIVDFLVEGYGRGITPLPCSRCNRRVKFGPMLSWARAERRIGRLATGHYARVRHRSALDRLPVPGDGQGRHQLLRGLDRGKDQSYFLYDLPQDLLGDLVFPLGEMSKADTRLEAERCQLRTAAKPESQDLCLADHHGSMRAFLDAHLPPRAG
;
A
#
# COMPACT_ATOMS: atom_id res chain seq x y z
N MET A 1 -19.48 4.50 2.49
CA MET A 1 -18.69 3.95 3.61
C MET A 1 -17.88 5.01 4.34
N LEU A 2 -16.98 5.74 3.69
CA LEU A 2 -16.06 6.71 4.32
C LEU A 2 -16.73 7.80 5.17
N ARG A 3 -17.86 8.36 4.73
CA ARG A 3 -18.61 9.40 5.45
C ARG A 3 -19.36 8.91 6.71
N ARG A 4 -19.53 7.60 6.86
CA ARG A 4 -20.25 6.97 7.99
C ARG A 4 -19.33 6.18 8.92
N TRP A 5 -18.02 6.45 8.85
CA TRP A 5 -17.06 5.75 9.69
C TRP A 5 -17.27 6.08 11.17
N PRO A 6 -17.43 5.09 12.05
CA PRO A 6 -17.58 5.33 13.48
C PRO A 6 -16.21 5.66 14.10
N GLY A 7 -16.15 6.70 14.90
CA GLY A 7 -14.95 7.08 15.66
C GLY A 7 -14.10 8.17 15.02
N GLU A 8 -12.86 8.26 15.46
CA GLU A 8 -11.89 9.27 15.00
C GLU A 8 -11.60 9.14 13.49
N ARG A 9 -11.65 10.28 12.79
CA ARG A 9 -11.42 10.37 11.34
C ARG A 9 -10.05 10.95 11.01
N ARG A 10 -9.03 10.56 11.77
CA ARG A 10 -7.64 10.87 11.45
C ARG A 10 -6.99 9.65 10.82
N VAL A 11 -6.22 9.86 9.75
CA VAL A 11 -5.62 8.77 8.98
C VAL A 11 -4.31 9.18 8.33
N VAL A 12 -3.33 8.29 8.36
CA VAL A 12 -2.15 8.39 7.51
C VAL A 12 -2.42 7.64 6.22
N VAL A 13 -2.14 8.26 5.07
CA VAL A 13 -2.28 7.64 3.75
C VAL A 13 -0.91 7.32 3.19
N GLY A 14 -0.67 6.04 2.90
CA GLY A 14 0.53 5.60 2.21
C GLY A 14 0.52 6.03 0.74
N LEU A 15 1.41 6.94 0.37
CA LEU A 15 1.52 7.52 -0.96
C LEU A 15 2.72 6.95 -1.71
N SER A 16 2.48 6.42 -2.91
CA SER A 16 3.51 5.91 -3.82
C SER A 16 3.75 6.81 -5.03
N GLY A 17 3.05 7.94 -5.12
CA GLY A 17 3.06 8.79 -6.32
C GLY A 17 2.30 8.19 -7.51
N GLY A 18 1.52 7.13 -7.33
CA GLY A 18 0.62 6.56 -8.34
C GLY A 18 -0.82 7.04 -8.17
N VAL A 19 -1.65 6.87 -9.22
CA VAL A 19 -3.05 7.31 -9.24
C VAL A 19 -3.88 6.76 -8.09
N ASP A 20 -3.69 5.49 -7.73
CA ASP A 20 -4.49 4.82 -6.71
C ASP A 20 -4.28 5.42 -5.31
N SER A 21 -3.03 5.61 -4.91
CA SER A 21 -2.71 6.22 -3.62
C SER A 21 -3.12 7.69 -3.56
N SER A 22 -2.98 8.41 -4.68
CA SER A 22 -3.39 9.81 -4.80
C SER A 22 -4.91 9.97 -4.66
N LEU A 23 -5.69 9.14 -5.36
CA LEU A 23 -7.14 9.15 -5.23
C LEU A 23 -7.60 8.72 -3.83
N THR A 24 -6.92 7.76 -3.22
CA THR A 24 -7.21 7.37 -1.83
C THR A 24 -7.15 8.56 -0.89
N ALA A 25 -6.11 9.40 -0.98
CA ALA A 25 -6.00 10.61 -0.18
C ALA A 25 -7.12 11.60 -0.49
N ALA A 26 -7.39 11.88 -1.77
CA ALA A 26 -8.44 12.80 -2.19
C ALA A 26 -9.83 12.39 -1.70
N LEU A 27 -10.20 11.12 -1.82
CA LEU A 27 -11.48 10.60 -1.33
C LEU A 27 -11.66 10.74 0.18
N LEU A 28 -10.59 10.54 0.94
CA LEU A 28 -10.63 10.69 2.40
C LEU A 28 -10.77 12.16 2.79
N VAL A 29 -10.04 13.07 2.15
CA VAL A 29 -10.19 14.52 2.35
C VAL A 29 -11.62 14.97 2.02
N GLN A 30 -12.18 14.56 0.87
CA GLN A 30 -13.55 14.87 0.47
C GLN A 30 -14.59 14.28 1.44
N ALA A 31 -14.29 13.17 2.09
CA ALA A 31 -15.14 12.56 3.10
C ALA A 31 -15.02 13.24 4.49
N GLY A 32 -14.20 14.30 4.62
CA GLY A 32 -14.00 15.07 5.84
C GLY A 32 -13.09 14.38 6.86
N TRP A 33 -12.11 13.60 6.38
CA TRP A 33 -11.06 13.04 7.24
C TRP A 33 -9.91 14.03 7.40
N ASP A 34 -9.27 14.02 8.55
CA ASP A 34 -7.97 14.64 8.79
C ASP A 34 -6.89 13.69 8.25
N VAL A 35 -6.29 14.07 7.12
CA VAL A 35 -5.39 13.22 6.32
C VAL A 35 -3.97 13.73 6.42
N GLU A 36 -3.03 12.82 6.66
CA GLU A 36 -1.60 13.06 6.51
C GLU A 36 -1.01 12.06 5.51
N GLY A 37 -0.23 12.55 4.53
CA GLY A 37 0.46 11.71 3.56
C GLY A 37 1.77 11.15 4.10
N LEU A 38 2.06 9.88 3.85
CA LEU A 38 3.31 9.23 4.20
C LEU A 38 3.89 8.49 3.00
N THR A 39 5.13 8.81 2.64
CA THR A 39 5.88 8.09 1.62
C THR A 39 7.08 7.39 2.23
N LEU A 40 7.22 6.10 1.99
CA LEU A 40 8.42 5.35 2.31
C LEU A 40 9.41 5.47 1.16
N TRP A 41 10.60 6.00 1.44
CA TRP A 41 11.69 6.01 0.48
C TRP A 41 12.38 4.64 0.51
N LEU A 42 12.10 3.81 -0.50
CA LEU A 42 12.50 2.40 -0.50
C LEU A 42 13.80 2.14 -1.28
N MET A 43 14.06 2.93 -2.33
CA MET A 43 15.23 2.74 -3.21
C MET A 43 15.75 4.09 -3.71
N SER A 44 17.04 4.13 -4.00
CA SER A 44 17.66 5.26 -4.71
C SER A 44 17.59 5.03 -6.21
N GLY A 45 17.48 6.10 -7.02
CA GLY A 45 17.42 6.01 -8.47
C GLY A 45 16.07 6.43 -9.07
N LYS A 46 15.73 5.89 -10.25
CA LYS A 46 14.48 6.19 -10.99
C LYS A 46 13.38 5.18 -10.64
N GLY A 47 12.13 5.59 -10.77
CA GLY A 47 10.96 4.74 -10.59
C GLY A 47 9.99 5.20 -9.51
N ALA A 48 8.80 4.60 -9.46
CA ALA A 48 7.71 4.99 -8.58
C ALA A 48 8.03 4.89 -7.07
N CYS A 49 8.89 3.94 -6.67
CA CYS A 49 9.33 3.78 -5.29
C CYS A 49 10.59 4.60 -4.94
N CYS A 50 10.99 5.51 -5.83
CA CYS A 50 12.21 6.32 -5.78
C CYS A 50 11.85 7.82 -5.84
N ALA A 51 12.80 8.64 -6.29
CA ALA A 51 12.67 10.10 -6.31
C ALA A 51 11.42 10.62 -7.05
N GLU A 52 11.04 10.00 -8.16
CA GLU A 52 9.84 10.43 -8.94
C GLU A 52 8.54 10.24 -8.13
N GLY A 53 8.41 9.12 -7.43
CA GLY A 53 7.25 8.86 -6.57
C GLY A 53 7.16 9.84 -5.40
N LEU A 54 8.30 10.25 -4.84
CA LEU A 54 8.36 11.26 -3.78
C LEU A 54 7.87 12.63 -4.27
N VAL A 55 8.31 13.06 -5.46
CA VAL A 55 7.89 14.35 -6.07
C VAL A 55 6.38 14.34 -6.34
N ASP A 56 5.86 13.26 -6.92
CA ASP A 56 4.42 13.15 -7.18
C ASP A 56 3.59 13.12 -5.89
N ALA A 57 4.04 12.38 -4.87
CA ALA A 57 3.36 12.34 -3.58
C ALA A 57 3.35 13.70 -2.89
N ALA A 58 4.48 14.44 -2.92
CA ALA A 58 4.56 15.78 -2.38
C ALA A 58 3.58 16.74 -3.08
N ALA A 59 3.55 16.72 -4.41
CA ALA A 59 2.65 17.57 -5.20
C ALA A 59 1.15 17.22 -4.97
N ILE A 60 0.82 15.96 -4.71
CA ILE A 60 -0.54 15.56 -4.34
C ILE A 60 -0.90 16.08 -2.95
N CYS A 61 -0.01 15.97 -1.97
CA CYS A 61 -0.25 16.53 -0.64
C CYS A 61 -0.43 18.05 -0.67
N GLU A 62 0.39 18.75 -1.45
CA GLU A 62 0.26 20.19 -1.66
C GLU A 62 -1.10 20.53 -2.30
N HIS A 63 -1.50 19.84 -3.37
CA HIS A 63 -2.78 20.02 -4.03
C HIS A 63 -3.98 19.81 -3.10
N LEU A 64 -3.89 18.83 -2.20
CA LEU A 64 -4.94 18.50 -1.23
C LEU A 64 -4.87 19.35 0.04
N GLY A 65 -3.82 20.15 0.23
CA GLY A 65 -3.61 20.94 1.45
C GLY A 65 -3.35 20.09 2.70
N VAL A 66 -2.69 18.93 2.56
CA VAL A 66 -2.41 18.00 3.64
C VAL A 66 -0.90 17.86 3.91
N PRO A 67 -0.47 17.60 5.16
CA PRO A 67 0.93 17.36 5.49
C PRO A 67 1.50 16.16 4.72
N HIS A 68 2.78 16.25 4.31
CA HIS A 68 3.51 15.15 3.67
C HIS A 68 4.74 14.78 4.53
N HIS A 69 4.88 13.50 4.82
CA HIS A 69 6.00 12.94 5.54
C HIS A 69 6.75 11.94 4.65
N VAL A 70 8.08 11.96 4.75
CA VAL A 70 8.94 11.01 4.05
C VAL A 70 9.80 10.30 5.09
N VAL A 71 9.81 8.97 5.04
CA VAL A 71 10.64 8.15 5.93
C VAL A 71 11.60 7.33 5.08
N ASP A 72 12.89 7.42 5.40
CA ASP A 72 13.91 6.61 4.74
C ASP A 72 13.85 5.16 5.23
N PHE A 73 13.45 4.28 4.33
CA PHE A 73 13.28 2.85 4.58
C PHE A 73 14.19 1.99 3.68
N ARG A 74 15.20 2.61 3.03
CA ARG A 74 16.05 1.92 2.06
C ARG A 74 16.77 0.73 2.66
N GLU A 75 17.41 0.90 3.82
CA GLU A 75 18.12 -0.18 4.49
C GLU A 75 17.16 -1.29 4.96
N HIS A 76 16.00 -0.90 5.50
CA HIS A 76 14.97 -1.86 5.92
C HIS A 76 14.42 -2.66 4.73
N PHE A 77 14.16 -1.98 3.60
CA PHE A 77 13.71 -2.61 2.35
C PHE A 77 14.77 -3.56 1.79
N GLN A 78 16.03 -3.15 1.79
CA GLN A 78 17.16 -3.99 1.38
C GLN A 78 17.13 -5.31 2.16
N ARG A 79 17.15 -5.26 3.48
CA ARG A 79 17.17 -6.47 4.34
C ARG A 79 15.91 -7.32 4.21
N GLN A 80 14.74 -6.70 4.14
CA GLN A 80 13.48 -7.45 4.18
C GLN A 80 13.05 -8.02 2.83
N ILE A 81 13.41 -7.36 1.74
CA ILE A 81 12.88 -7.68 0.42
C ILE A 81 13.99 -8.06 -0.56
N VAL A 82 15.02 -7.24 -0.71
CA VAL A 82 16.09 -7.52 -1.68
C VAL A 82 16.87 -8.77 -1.28
N ASP A 83 17.38 -8.81 -0.06
CA ASP A 83 18.16 -9.95 0.43
C ASP A 83 17.33 -11.24 0.45
N PHE A 84 16.04 -11.14 0.84
CA PHE A 84 15.09 -12.26 0.80
C PHE A 84 14.90 -12.83 -0.61
N LEU A 85 14.79 -11.96 -1.62
CA LEU A 85 14.66 -12.38 -3.02
C LEU A 85 15.96 -13.05 -3.50
N VAL A 86 17.11 -12.40 -3.28
CA VAL A 86 18.42 -12.89 -3.69
C VAL A 86 18.70 -14.26 -3.06
N GLU A 87 18.47 -14.40 -1.76
CA GLU A 87 18.63 -15.67 -1.06
C GLU A 87 17.71 -16.76 -1.63
N GLY A 88 16.44 -16.44 -1.83
CA GLY A 88 15.44 -17.38 -2.36
C GLY A 88 15.83 -17.89 -3.75
N TYR A 89 16.09 -16.98 -4.68
CA TYR A 89 16.52 -17.36 -6.03
C TYR A 89 17.86 -18.08 -6.03
N GLY A 90 18.80 -17.67 -5.19
CA GLY A 90 20.08 -18.36 -4.99
C GLY A 90 19.91 -19.82 -4.56
N ARG A 91 18.81 -20.17 -3.91
CA ARG A 91 18.44 -21.52 -3.46
C ARG A 91 17.47 -22.24 -4.43
N GLY A 92 17.15 -21.67 -5.59
CA GLY A 92 16.23 -22.24 -6.56
C GLY A 92 14.75 -22.09 -6.17
N ILE A 93 14.41 -21.21 -5.23
CA ILE A 93 13.05 -20.90 -4.81
C ILE A 93 12.61 -19.61 -5.50
N THR A 94 11.35 -19.53 -5.94
CA THR A 94 10.72 -18.28 -6.41
C THR A 94 9.89 -17.65 -5.30
N PRO A 95 10.45 -16.70 -4.54
CA PRO A 95 9.71 -16.08 -3.42
C PRO A 95 8.60 -15.16 -3.90
N LEU A 96 7.58 -14.94 -3.08
CA LEU A 96 6.56 -13.92 -3.30
C LEU A 96 6.87 -12.68 -2.45
N PRO A 97 7.58 -11.68 -2.99
CA PRO A 97 8.04 -10.54 -2.19
C PRO A 97 6.91 -9.57 -1.81
N CYS A 98 5.83 -9.49 -2.60
CA CYS A 98 4.78 -8.48 -2.41
C CYS A 98 4.02 -8.66 -1.08
N SER A 99 3.64 -9.88 -0.71
CA SER A 99 2.97 -10.12 0.58
C SER A 99 3.90 -9.82 1.75
N ARG A 100 5.17 -10.25 1.66
CA ARG A 100 6.19 -9.91 2.65
C ARG A 100 6.41 -8.40 2.75
N CYS A 101 6.50 -7.69 1.62
CA CYS A 101 6.64 -6.23 1.57
C CYS A 101 5.43 -5.54 2.23
N ASN A 102 4.22 -5.97 1.91
CA ASN A 102 3.03 -5.43 2.56
C ASN A 102 3.11 -5.58 4.07
N ARG A 103 3.42 -6.76 4.58
CA ARG A 103 3.49 -7.01 6.03
C ARG A 103 4.68 -6.33 6.71
N ARG A 104 5.90 -6.51 6.18
CA ARG A 104 7.17 -6.20 6.86
C ARG A 104 7.71 -4.81 6.57
N VAL A 105 7.30 -4.21 5.45
CA VAL A 105 7.81 -2.91 5.01
C VAL A 105 6.71 -1.85 5.03
N LYS A 106 5.55 -2.14 4.44
CA LYS A 106 4.50 -1.14 4.29
C LYS A 106 3.63 -1.04 5.55
N PHE A 107 2.65 -1.94 5.72
CA PHE A 107 1.57 -1.75 6.68
C PHE A 107 2.03 -1.69 8.13
N GLY A 108 2.80 -2.65 8.59
CA GLY A 108 3.27 -2.69 9.98
C GLY A 108 4.10 -1.45 10.34
N PRO A 109 5.21 -1.20 9.66
CA PRO A 109 6.06 -0.04 9.94
C PRO A 109 5.38 1.31 9.74
N MET A 110 4.57 1.49 8.68
CA MET A 110 3.84 2.75 8.47
C MET A 110 2.85 3.04 9.59
N LEU A 111 2.09 2.03 10.03
CA LEU A 111 1.16 2.20 11.14
C LEU A 111 1.88 2.43 12.46
N SER A 112 3.01 1.75 12.69
CA SER A 112 3.85 1.99 13.87
C SER A 112 4.39 3.42 13.90
N TRP A 113 4.87 3.92 12.77
CA TRP A 113 5.30 5.31 12.62
C TRP A 113 4.14 6.29 12.87
N ALA A 114 2.98 6.06 12.25
CA ALA A 114 1.79 6.90 12.41
C ALA A 114 1.36 7.01 13.87
N ARG A 115 1.40 5.91 14.60
CA ARG A 115 1.08 5.89 16.04
C ARG A 115 2.12 6.62 16.89
N ALA A 116 3.40 6.37 16.64
CA ALA A 116 4.50 6.94 17.42
C ALA A 116 4.67 8.45 17.19
N GLU A 117 4.72 8.86 15.92
CA GLU A 117 5.08 10.23 15.54
C GLU A 117 3.87 11.17 15.44
N ARG A 118 2.70 10.63 15.04
CA ARG A 118 1.51 11.44 14.75
C ARG A 118 0.34 11.14 15.67
N ARG A 119 0.41 10.10 16.50
CA ARG A 119 -0.69 9.60 17.34
C ARG A 119 -1.95 9.26 16.52
N ILE A 120 -1.75 8.77 15.30
CA ILE A 120 -2.80 8.35 14.38
C ILE A 120 -2.84 6.83 14.35
N GLY A 121 -3.98 6.25 14.72
CA GLY A 121 -4.17 4.79 14.80
C GLY A 121 -4.66 4.16 13.51
N ARG A 122 -4.75 4.89 12.39
CA ARG A 122 -5.30 4.39 11.13
C ARG A 122 -4.38 4.62 9.96
N LEU A 123 -4.36 3.64 9.04
CA LEU A 123 -3.58 3.69 7.82
C LEU A 123 -4.47 3.37 6.62
N ALA A 124 -4.42 4.21 5.60
CA ALA A 124 -5.10 3.97 4.33
C ALA A 124 -4.08 3.79 3.20
N THR A 125 -4.46 2.99 2.21
CA THR A 125 -3.66 2.77 1.00
C THR A 125 -4.55 2.55 -0.21
N GLY A 126 -3.99 2.70 -1.42
CA GLY A 126 -4.67 2.49 -2.68
C GLY A 126 -4.86 1.03 -3.10
N HIS A 127 -4.88 0.08 -2.18
CA HIS A 127 -5.10 -1.33 -2.52
C HIS A 127 -6.57 -1.60 -2.85
N TYR A 128 -6.78 -2.38 -3.91
CA TYR A 128 -8.09 -2.94 -4.29
C TYR A 128 -8.39 -4.17 -3.44
N ALA A 129 -8.76 -3.92 -2.20
CA ALA A 129 -9.20 -4.91 -1.23
C ALA A 129 -10.24 -4.27 -0.30
N ARG A 130 -10.95 -5.05 0.49
CA ARG A 130 -11.92 -4.53 1.47
C ARG A 130 -11.68 -5.15 2.83
N VAL A 131 -11.93 -4.39 3.87
CA VAL A 131 -11.96 -4.92 5.25
C VAL A 131 -13.38 -4.75 5.78
N ARG A 132 -13.97 -5.86 6.23
CA ARG A 132 -15.20 -5.85 7.00
C ARG A 132 -14.85 -5.90 8.48
N HIS A 133 -15.16 -4.83 9.17
CA HIS A 133 -15.05 -4.79 10.62
C HIS A 133 -16.27 -5.53 11.20
N ARG A 134 -16.03 -6.66 11.88
CA ARG A 134 -17.10 -7.37 12.59
C ARG A 134 -17.36 -6.70 13.93
N SER A 135 -18.61 -6.32 14.16
CA SER A 135 -19.06 -5.95 15.49
C SER A 135 -19.35 -7.20 16.31
N ALA A 136 -19.35 -7.09 17.63
CA ALA A 136 -19.78 -8.17 18.53
C ALA A 136 -21.24 -8.66 18.28
N LEU A 137 -21.99 -7.94 17.45
CA LEU A 137 -23.38 -8.27 17.06
C LEU A 137 -23.45 -9.18 15.82
N ASP A 138 -22.36 -9.39 15.09
CA ASP A 138 -22.32 -10.28 13.90
C ASP A 138 -22.20 -11.74 14.36
N ARG A 139 -23.32 -12.35 14.72
CA ARG A 139 -23.45 -13.67 15.37
C ARG A 139 -23.30 -14.89 14.44
N LEU A 140 -22.72 -14.79 13.27
CA LEU A 140 -22.46 -16.02 12.50
C LEU A 140 -21.18 -16.68 13.03
N PRO A 141 -21.28 -17.92 13.58
CA PRO A 141 -20.10 -18.63 14.07
C PRO A 141 -19.21 -18.99 12.86
N VAL A 142 -18.00 -18.47 12.84
CA VAL A 142 -16.95 -18.96 11.96
C VAL A 142 -16.04 -19.84 12.82
N PRO A 143 -15.75 -21.09 12.44
CA PRO A 143 -14.87 -21.96 13.21
C PRO A 143 -13.53 -21.27 13.53
N GLY A 144 -13.19 -21.19 14.81
CA GLY A 144 -11.98 -20.52 15.28
C GLY A 144 -12.14 -19.04 15.64
N ASP A 145 -13.36 -18.50 15.65
CA ASP A 145 -13.63 -17.11 16.03
C ASP A 145 -13.52 -16.87 17.54
N GLY A 146 -12.38 -16.34 17.95
CA GLY A 146 -12.35 -15.43 19.10
C GLY A 146 -13.07 -14.13 18.72
N GLN A 147 -13.76 -13.50 19.67
CA GLN A 147 -14.56 -12.28 19.49
C GLN A 147 -13.86 -11.21 18.62
N GLY A 148 -14.57 -10.68 17.61
CA GLY A 148 -14.20 -9.43 16.95
C GLY A 148 -13.17 -9.53 15.83
N ARG A 149 -13.12 -10.60 15.05
CA ARG A 149 -12.18 -10.70 13.90
C ARG A 149 -12.61 -9.82 12.73
N HIS A 150 -11.63 -9.12 12.16
CA HIS A 150 -11.77 -8.41 10.90
C HIS A 150 -11.63 -9.38 9.72
N GLN A 151 -12.45 -9.19 8.68
CA GLN A 151 -12.40 -10.02 7.48
C GLN A 151 -11.75 -9.25 6.34
N LEU A 152 -10.69 -9.81 5.77
CA LEU A 152 -10.16 -9.35 4.49
C LEU A 152 -11.03 -9.91 3.37
N LEU A 153 -11.55 -9.03 2.53
CA LEU A 153 -12.41 -9.36 1.41
C LEU A 153 -11.76 -8.92 0.10
N ARG A 154 -12.10 -9.62 -0.97
CA ARG A 154 -11.69 -9.21 -2.32
C ARG A 154 -12.22 -7.83 -2.68
N GLY A 155 -11.45 -7.09 -3.49
CA GLY A 155 -11.95 -5.90 -4.18
C GLY A 155 -13.14 -6.25 -5.10
N LEU A 156 -14.00 -5.27 -5.40
CA LEU A 156 -15.10 -5.48 -6.35
C LEU A 156 -14.60 -5.62 -7.78
N ASP A 157 -13.56 -4.89 -8.15
CA ASP A 157 -12.87 -5.10 -9.44
C ASP A 157 -12.02 -6.37 -9.36
N ARG A 158 -12.53 -7.44 -9.97
CA ARG A 158 -11.85 -8.74 -9.96
C ARG A 158 -10.53 -8.76 -10.75
N GLY A 159 -10.38 -7.88 -11.73
CA GLY A 159 -9.16 -7.72 -12.52
C GLY A 159 -8.06 -6.96 -11.78
N LYS A 160 -8.44 -6.24 -10.71
CA LYS A 160 -7.53 -5.44 -9.89
C LYS A 160 -7.45 -5.90 -8.43
N ASP A 161 -8.17 -6.96 -8.06
CA ASP A 161 -8.15 -7.48 -6.68
C ASP A 161 -6.72 -7.76 -6.21
N GLN A 162 -6.35 -7.18 -5.07
CA GLN A 162 -5.02 -7.31 -4.46
C GLN A 162 -5.08 -7.99 -3.09
N SER A 163 -6.25 -8.52 -2.69
CA SER A 163 -6.42 -9.17 -1.40
C SER A 163 -5.46 -10.35 -1.18
N TYR A 164 -5.08 -11.02 -2.26
CA TYR A 164 -4.13 -12.14 -2.20
C TYR A 164 -2.69 -11.73 -1.82
N PHE A 165 -2.32 -10.44 -1.92
CA PHE A 165 -1.06 -9.94 -1.38
C PHE A 165 -1.15 -9.51 0.09
N LEU A 166 -2.36 -9.53 0.67
CA LEU A 166 -2.65 -9.05 2.02
C LEU A 166 -3.00 -10.19 3.00
N TYR A 167 -2.99 -11.44 2.57
CA TYR A 167 -3.41 -12.60 3.37
C TYR A 167 -2.61 -12.78 4.67
N ASP A 168 -1.36 -12.34 4.67
CA ASP A 168 -0.41 -12.47 5.79
C ASP A 168 -0.50 -11.32 6.82
N LEU A 169 -1.46 -10.38 6.65
CA LEU A 169 -1.64 -9.29 7.59
C LEU A 169 -2.31 -9.79 8.88
N PRO A 170 -1.73 -9.48 10.06
CA PRO A 170 -2.32 -9.88 11.33
C PRO A 170 -3.61 -9.12 11.64
N GLN A 171 -4.44 -9.68 12.51
CA GLN A 171 -5.80 -9.19 12.81
C GLN A 171 -5.82 -7.80 13.46
N ASP A 172 -4.88 -7.52 14.34
CA ASP A 172 -4.69 -6.21 14.98
C ASP A 172 -4.35 -5.11 13.98
N LEU A 173 -3.62 -5.47 12.93
CA LEU A 173 -3.31 -4.56 11.83
C LEU A 173 -4.53 -4.33 10.93
N LEU A 174 -5.25 -5.41 10.54
CA LEU A 174 -6.42 -5.32 9.67
C LEU A 174 -7.50 -4.39 10.23
N GLY A 175 -7.65 -4.32 11.55
CA GLY A 175 -8.60 -3.46 12.23
C GLY A 175 -8.40 -1.97 11.98
N ASP A 176 -7.17 -1.57 11.70
CA ASP A 176 -6.78 -0.17 11.54
C ASP A 176 -6.57 0.25 10.09
N LEU A 177 -6.82 -0.68 9.14
CA LEU A 177 -6.65 -0.40 7.71
C LEU A 177 -7.93 0.10 7.04
N VAL A 178 -7.74 1.05 6.12
CA VAL A 178 -8.80 1.62 5.29
C VAL A 178 -8.40 1.48 3.81
N PHE A 179 -9.26 0.87 3.01
CA PHE A 179 -9.07 0.68 1.58
C PHE A 179 -10.19 1.35 0.78
N PRO A 180 -10.10 2.65 0.49
CA PRO A 180 -11.18 3.39 -0.18
C PRO A 180 -11.52 2.86 -1.57
N LEU A 181 -10.53 2.31 -2.29
CA LEU A 181 -10.68 1.81 -3.66
C LEU A 181 -11.24 0.39 -3.74
N GLY A 182 -11.41 -0.28 -2.62
CA GLY A 182 -11.89 -1.67 -2.62
C GLY A 182 -13.28 -1.88 -3.20
N GLU A 183 -14.11 -0.82 -3.27
CA GLU A 183 -15.46 -0.83 -3.85
C GLU A 183 -15.53 -0.14 -5.22
N MET A 184 -14.38 0.21 -5.83
CA MET A 184 -14.32 0.90 -7.12
C MET A 184 -13.71 -0.02 -8.19
N SER A 185 -14.14 0.20 -9.44
CA SER A 185 -13.40 -0.33 -10.58
C SER A 185 -12.20 0.56 -10.90
N LYS A 186 -11.25 0.04 -11.67
CA LYS A 186 -10.11 0.85 -12.13
C LYS A 186 -10.53 1.99 -13.07
N ALA A 187 -11.56 1.75 -13.86
CA ALA A 187 -12.14 2.79 -14.71
C ALA A 187 -12.72 3.94 -13.86
N ASP A 188 -13.50 3.61 -12.82
CA ASP A 188 -14.04 4.62 -11.90
C ASP A 188 -12.93 5.36 -11.16
N THR A 189 -11.87 4.65 -10.75
CA THR A 189 -10.70 5.25 -10.09
C THR A 189 -10.05 6.31 -10.98
N ARG A 190 -9.83 6.03 -12.26
CA ARG A 190 -9.24 7.01 -13.19
C ARG A 190 -10.16 8.20 -13.42
N LEU A 191 -11.45 7.93 -13.67
CA LEU A 191 -12.45 8.97 -13.87
C LEU A 191 -12.55 9.91 -12.66
N GLU A 192 -12.55 9.33 -11.45
CA GLU A 192 -12.63 10.13 -10.23
C GLU A 192 -11.32 10.89 -9.95
N ALA A 193 -10.16 10.31 -10.30
CA ALA A 193 -8.89 11.01 -10.22
C ALA A 193 -8.82 12.22 -11.16
N GLU A 194 -9.40 12.11 -12.36
CA GLU A 194 -9.57 13.24 -13.29
C GLU A 194 -10.51 14.32 -12.72
N ARG A 195 -11.65 13.93 -12.14
CA ARG A 195 -12.59 14.87 -11.49
C ARG A 195 -11.94 15.59 -10.32
N CYS A 196 -11.07 14.92 -9.58
CA CYS A 196 -10.28 15.52 -8.51
C CYS A 196 -9.09 16.32 -9.02
N GLN A 197 -8.90 16.45 -10.34
CA GLN A 197 -7.79 17.16 -10.98
C GLN A 197 -6.41 16.69 -10.51
N LEU A 198 -6.28 15.39 -10.21
CA LEU A 198 -5.02 14.83 -9.75
C LEU A 198 -4.05 14.68 -10.91
N ARG A 199 -2.85 15.27 -10.80
CA ARG A 199 -1.80 15.15 -11.82
C ARG A 199 -1.42 13.72 -12.18
N THR A 200 -1.70 12.77 -11.29
CA THR A 200 -1.42 11.35 -11.48
C THR A 200 -2.53 10.60 -12.21
N ALA A 201 -3.65 11.21 -12.58
CA ALA A 201 -4.81 10.56 -13.20
C ALA A 201 -4.44 9.78 -14.48
N ALA A 202 -3.60 10.38 -15.34
CA ALA A 202 -3.13 9.77 -16.60
C ALA A 202 -1.85 8.94 -16.43
N LYS A 203 -1.27 8.86 -15.21
CA LYS A 203 -0.01 8.15 -15.00
C LYS A 203 -0.19 6.65 -15.28
N PRO A 204 0.72 6.01 -16.06
CA PRO A 204 0.67 4.57 -16.29
C PRO A 204 0.86 3.80 -14.98
N GLU A 205 0.28 2.62 -14.93
CA GLU A 205 0.46 1.72 -13.80
C GLU A 205 1.76 0.94 -13.94
N SER A 206 2.42 0.71 -12.80
CA SER A 206 3.43 -0.34 -12.72
C SER A 206 2.75 -1.71 -12.83
N GLN A 207 3.19 -2.52 -13.77
CA GLN A 207 2.64 -3.87 -14.01
C GLN A 207 3.50 -4.95 -13.34
N ASP A 208 4.75 -4.63 -13.02
CA ASP A 208 5.74 -5.54 -12.49
C ASP A 208 6.06 -5.29 -11.01
N LEU A 209 6.95 -6.12 -10.47
CA LEU A 209 7.56 -5.86 -9.18
C LEU A 209 8.35 -4.56 -9.23
N CYS A 210 8.28 -3.74 -8.18
CA CYS A 210 9.00 -2.48 -8.10
C CYS A 210 10.52 -2.62 -8.34
N LEU A 211 11.10 -3.78 -8.01
CA LEU A 211 12.50 -4.10 -8.30
C LEU A 211 12.75 -4.35 -9.80
N ALA A 212 11.80 -4.99 -10.48
CA ALA A 212 11.88 -5.19 -11.93
C ALA A 212 11.77 -3.84 -12.66
N ASP A 213 10.84 -2.99 -12.26
CA ASP A 213 10.71 -1.63 -12.80
C ASP A 213 11.99 -0.82 -12.60
N HIS A 214 12.63 -0.95 -11.42
CA HIS A 214 13.86 -0.22 -11.09
C HIS A 214 15.07 -0.69 -11.91
N HIS A 215 15.21 -1.99 -12.13
CA HIS A 215 16.34 -2.59 -12.85
C HIS A 215 16.07 -2.85 -14.35
N GLY A 216 14.86 -2.51 -14.85
CA GLY A 216 14.41 -2.75 -16.22
C GLY A 216 13.88 -4.17 -16.45
N SER A 217 14.23 -5.14 -15.62
CA SER A 217 13.62 -6.48 -15.59
C SER A 217 14.02 -7.23 -14.33
N MET A 218 13.27 -8.26 -13.97
CA MET A 218 13.63 -9.17 -12.87
C MET A 218 14.93 -9.93 -13.15
N ARG A 219 15.18 -10.25 -14.43
CA ARG A 219 16.43 -10.88 -14.85
C ARG A 219 17.63 -9.96 -14.59
N ALA A 220 17.57 -8.71 -15.02
CA ALA A 220 18.63 -7.73 -14.78
C ALA A 220 18.89 -7.52 -13.29
N PHE A 221 17.84 -7.51 -12.47
CA PHE A 221 17.97 -7.47 -11.02
C PHE A 221 18.75 -8.69 -10.49
N LEU A 222 18.39 -9.90 -10.91
CA LEU A 222 19.06 -11.13 -10.46
C LEU A 222 20.50 -11.22 -10.94
N ASP A 223 20.77 -10.87 -12.20
CA ASP A 223 22.12 -10.87 -12.78
C ASP A 223 23.05 -9.88 -12.03
N ALA A 224 22.51 -8.78 -11.48
CA ALA A 224 23.27 -7.82 -10.68
C ALA A 224 23.57 -8.32 -9.24
N HIS A 225 22.83 -9.30 -8.73
CA HIS A 225 22.92 -9.73 -7.33
C HIS A 225 23.37 -11.18 -7.14
N LEU A 226 23.25 -12.02 -8.15
CA LEU A 226 23.64 -13.43 -8.09
C LEU A 226 24.90 -13.68 -8.93
N PRO A 227 25.85 -14.47 -8.43
CA PRO A 227 26.99 -14.87 -9.25
C PRO A 227 26.50 -15.72 -10.44
N PRO A 228 27.15 -15.59 -11.62
CA PRO A 228 26.84 -16.43 -12.75
C PRO A 228 27.07 -17.91 -12.37
N ARG A 229 26.02 -18.72 -12.56
CA ARG A 229 26.12 -20.17 -12.42
C ARG A 229 26.41 -20.77 -13.79
N ALA A 230 27.48 -21.53 -13.89
CA ALA A 230 27.66 -22.42 -15.04
C ALA A 230 26.47 -23.40 -15.06
N GLY A 231 25.77 -23.47 -16.19
CA GLY A 231 24.71 -24.42 -16.46
C GLY A 231 25.25 -25.81 -16.68
#